data_dd8f26de0b774a0706a2339b4c0e9790
#
_entry.id   dd8f26de0b774a0706a2339b4c0e9790
#
_cell.length_a   1.000
_cell.length_b   1.000
_cell.length_c   1.000
_cell.angle_alpha   90.00
_cell.angle_beta   90.00
_cell.angle_gamma   90.00
#
_symmetry.space_group_name_H-M   'P 1'
#
loop_
_entity.id
_entity.type
_entity.pdbx_description
1 polymer ?
#
loop_
_entity_poly.entity_id
_entity_poly.type
_entity_poly.pdbx_seq_one_letter_code
_entity_poly.pdbx_strand_id
1 'polypeptide(L)'
;MSSNGFINNNVERIIKKFDSRDPFDICAGMGIRIRYKDLGTALKAYYFYQSRIKNIVINARSSRAVRRMLCAHELGHAVLHGELAAMRGFQEIELFDMSIPTEYEANMFAAELIISDEDLMELLNEQDKSFFSIAKELSVPAELLDFKFRIMNNKGLCIESPYTAQADFLKKDIPCCFNCTMQ
;
A
#
# COMPACT_ATOMS: atom_id res chain seq x y z
N MET A 1 -4.62 18.51 -12.98
CA MET A 1 -4.10 17.11 -12.96
C MET A 1 -5.10 16.29 -12.19
N SER A 2 -5.50 15.11 -12.66
CA SER A 2 -6.34 14.21 -11.86
C SER A 2 -5.54 13.72 -10.65
N SER A 3 -6.21 13.43 -9.52
CA SER A 3 -5.57 12.89 -8.30
C SER A 3 -4.70 11.66 -8.64
N ASN A 4 -5.16 10.81 -9.54
CA ASN A 4 -4.44 9.61 -9.96
C ASN A 4 -3.11 9.92 -10.68
N GLY A 5 -3.08 10.94 -11.54
CA GLY A 5 -1.82 11.37 -12.20
C GLY A 5 -0.80 11.91 -11.20
N PHE A 6 -1.27 12.58 -10.15
CA PHE A 6 -0.42 13.06 -9.07
C PHE A 6 0.20 11.92 -8.27
N ILE A 7 -0.59 10.87 -7.95
CA ILE A 7 -0.09 9.70 -7.22
C ILE A 7 0.97 8.95 -8.04
N ASN A 8 0.68 8.63 -9.30
CA ASN A 8 1.59 7.92 -10.18
C ASN A 8 2.93 8.65 -10.33
N ASN A 9 2.90 9.97 -10.58
CA ASN A 9 4.11 10.77 -10.69
C ASN A 9 4.95 10.77 -9.40
N ASN A 10 4.30 10.75 -8.22
CA ASN A 10 5.02 10.65 -6.95
C ASN A 10 5.67 9.28 -6.79
N VAL A 11 4.98 8.19 -7.13
CA VAL A 11 5.53 6.83 -7.05
C VAL A 11 6.72 6.68 -8.00
N GLU A 12 6.58 7.06 -9.27
CA GLU A 12 7.66 6.99 -10.27
C GLU A 12 8.89 7.78 -9.83
N ARG A 13 8.68 9.00 -9.32
CA ARG A 13 9.78 9.84 -8.82
C ARG A 13 10.52 9.19 -7.65
N ILE A 14 9.78 8.53 -6.75
CA ILE A 14 10.36 7.84 -5.59
C ILE A 14 11.12 6.60 -6.04
N ILE A 15 10.55 5.77 -6.90
CA ILE A 15 11.22 4.60 -7.46
C ILE A 15 12.53 5.02 -8.14
N LYS A 16 12.48 6.02 -9.01
CA LYS A 16 13.66 6.54 -9.70
C LYS A 16 14.72 7.10 -8.73
N LYS A 17 14.29 7.76 -7.66
CA LYS A 17 15.20 8.38 -6.68
C LYS A 17 15.95 7.35 -5.85
N PHE A 18 15.28 6.25 -5.46
CA PHE A 18 15.84 5.25 -4.55
C PHE A 18 16.22 3.96 -5.25
N ASP A 19 15.97 3.87 -6.56
CA ASP A 19 16.22 2.68 -7.39
C ASP A 19 15.63 1.40 -6.77
N SER A 20 14.44 1.51 -6.19
CA SER A 20 13.78 0.42 -5.48
C SER A 20 12.25 0.57 -5.51
N ARG A 21 11.55 -0.58 -5.55
CA ARG A 21 10.12 -0.73 -5.28
C ARG A 21 9.85 -1.32 -3.89
N ASP A 22 10.90 -1.60 -3.11
CA ASP A 22 10.72 -2.07 -1.74
C ASP A 22 10.39 -0.88 -0.82
N PRO A 23 9.20 -0.86 -0.18
CA PRO A 23 8.83 0.24 0.70
C PRO A 23 9.76 0.38 1.91
N PHE A 24 10.42 -0.70 2.33
CA PHE A 24 11.37 -0.65 3.44
C PHE A 24 12.65 0.10 3.06
N ASP A 25 13.19 -0.17 1.86
CA ASP A 25 14.37 0.54 1.34
C ASP A 25 14.08 2.01 1.14
N ILE A 26 12.90 2.32 0.57
CA ILE A 26 12.46 3.70 0.37
C ILE A 26 12.31 4.43 1.71
N CYS A 27 11.67 3.81 2.69
CA CYS A 27 11.55 4.38 4.04
C CYS A 27 12.93 4.67 4.65
N ALA A 28 13.87 3.74 4.54
CA ALA A 28 15.24 3.92 5.01
C ALA A 28 15.91 5.12 4.31
N GLY A 29 15.81 5.19 2.98
CA GLY A 29 16.35 6.28 2.17
C GLY A 29 15.70 7.64 2.46
N MET A 30 14.45 7.67 2.91
CA MET A 30 13.72 8.88 3.32
C MET A 30 13.91 9.24 4.79
N GLY A 31 14.65 8.45 5.58
CA GLY A 31 14.82 8.65 7.01
C GLY A 31 13.54 8.39 7.83
N ILE A 32 12.61 7.59 7.29
CA ILE A 32 11.40 7.16 8.00
C ILE A 32 11.75 5.98 8.90
N ARG A 33 11.47 6.09 10.19
CA ARG A 33 11.73 5.01 11.15
C ARG A 33 10.60 4.00 11.14
N ILE A 34 10.94 2.73 10.92
CA ILE A 34 9.97 1.63 11.01
C ILE A 34 10.15 0.92 12.35
N ARG A 35 9.04 0.66 13.01
CA ARG A 35 8.98 -0.06 14.29
C ARG A 35 7.95 -1.16 14.20
N TYR A 36 8.25 -2.27 14.85
CA TYR A 36 7.33 -3.38 15.00
C TYR A 36 6.82 -3.42 16.43
N LYS A 37 5.50 -3.43 16.60
CA LYS A 37 4.84 -3.54 17.89
C LYS A 37 3.69 -4.54 17.80
N ASP A 38 3.38 -5.19 18.90
CA ASP A 38 2.13 -5.91 19.03
C ASP A 38 0.99 -4.89 19.18
N LEU A 39 0.19 -4.74 18.14
CA LEU A 39 -0.95 -3.82 18.10
C LEU A 39 -2.30 -4.53 18.33
N GLY A 40 -2.27 -5.78 18.80
CA GLY A 40 -3.47 -6.60 18.93
C GLY A 40 -4.06 -7.02 17.59
N THR A 41 -5.39 -7.16 17.52
CA THR A 41 -6.11 -7.57 16.30
C THR A 41 -6.71 -6.39 15.54
N ALA A 42 -7.03 -5.30 16.22
CA ALA A 42 -7.77 -4.18 15.65
C ALA A 42 -6.93 -3.25 14.77
N LEU A 43 -5.63 -3.09 15.08
CA LEU A 43 -4.76 -2.17 14.36
C LEU A 43 -3.65 -2.92 13.63
N LYS A 44 -3.48 -2.64 12.34
CA LYS A 44 -2.48 -3.30 11.51
C LYS A 44 -1.19 -2.47 11.38
N ALA A 45 -1.30 -1.17 11.14
CA ALA A 45 -0.18 -0.22 11.06
C ALA A 45 -0.69 1.21 11.28
N TYR A 46 0.24 2.14 11.48
CA TYR A 46 -0.04 3.58 11.45
C TYR A 46 1.23 4.39 11.22
N TYR A 47 1.05 5.53 10.53
CA TYR A 47 2.07 6.55 10.35
C TYR A 47 1.87 7.70 11.34
N PHE A 48 2.97 8.26 11.87
CA PHE A 48 2.92 9.48 12.67
C PHE A 48 4.19 10.29 12.53
N TYR A 49 4.06 11.61 12.71
CA TYR A 49 5.15 12.55 12.70
C TYR A 49 5.37 13.12 14.08
N GLN A 50 6.57 12.94 14.64
CA GLN A 50 6.91 13.39 15.99
C GLN A 50 8.34 13.89 16.04
N SER A 51 8.55 15.06 16.68
CA SER A 51 9.88 15.65 16.89
C SER A 51 10.70 15.71 15.59
N ARG A 52 10.08 16.09 14.49
CA ARG A 52 10.66 16.17 13.14
C ARG A 52 11.08 14.80 12.56
N ILE A 53 10.61 13.71 13.14
CA ILE A 53 10.89 12.35 12.68
C ILE A 53 9.59 11.70 12.20
N LYS A 54 9.63 11.19 10.99
CA LYS A 54 8.57 10.35 10.43
C LYS A 54 8.71 8.95 10.97
N ASN A 55 7.62 8.37 11.44
CA ASN A 55 7.60 7.03 12.00
C ASN A 55 6.45 6.22 11.39
N ILE A 56 6.72 4.96 11.09
CA ILE A 56 5.72 3.96 10.74
C ILE A 56 5.79 2.85 11.77
N VAL A 57 4.65 2.48 12.34
CA VAL A 57 4.53 1.34 13.25
C VAL A 57 3.71 0.26 12.56
N ILE A 58 4.24 -0.95 12.50
CA ILE A 58 3.61 -2.09 11.86
C ILE A 58 3.37 -3.18 12.90
N ASN A 59 2.21 -3.82 12.82
CA ASN A 59 1.86 -4.91 13.73
C ASN A 59 2.83 -6.09 13.57
N ALA A 60 3.50 -6.44 14.67
CA ALA A 60 4.46 -7.53 14.70
C ALA A 60 3.83 -8.92 14.44
N ARG A 61 2.51 -9.05 14.56
CA ARG A 61 1.78 -10.30 14.27
C ARG A 61 1.53 -10.51 12.77
N SER A 62 1.68 -9.47 11.94
CA SER A 62 1.45 -9.56 10.50
C SER A 62 2.53 -10.42 9.81
N SER A 63 2.15 -11.16 8.77
CA SER A 63 3.09 -11.88 7.92
C SER A 63 4.02 -10.92 7.15
N ARG A 64 5.12 -11.42 6.59
CA ARG A 64 6.06 -10.61 5.82
C ARG A 64 5.40 -9.90 4.64
N ALA A 65 4.55 -10.60 3.89
CA ALA A 65 3.82 -10.03 2.75
C ALA A 65 2.89 -8.91 3.19
N VAL A 66 2.12 -9.13 4.26
CA VAL A 66 1.22 -8.11 4.83
C VAL A 66 2.01 -6.91 5.36
N ARG A 67 3.16 -7.11 6.02
CA ARG A 67 4.01 -6.00 6.48
C ARG A 67 4.52 -5.14 5.33
N ARG A 68 4.90 -5.76 4.20
CA ARG A 68 5.34 -5.04 2.99
C ARG A 68 4.22 -4.13 2.46
N MET A 69 3.01 -4.65 2.36
CA MET A 69 1.85 -3.89 1.92
C MET A 69 1.49 -2.76 2.89
N LEU A 70 1.44 -3.05 4.21
CA LEU A 70 1.19 -2.04 5.24
C LEU A 70 2.26 -0.93 5.20
N CYS A 71 3.53 -1.30 5.04
CA CYS A 71 4.61 -0.33 4.91
C CYS A 71 4.42 0.58 3.70
N ALA A 72 4.01 0.04 2.56
CA ALA A 72 3.75 0.82 1.35
C ALA A 72 2.55 1.77 1.53
N HIS A 73 1.50 1.31 2.19
CA HIS A 73 0.32 2.11 2.49
C HIS A 73 0.67 3.30 3.42
N GLU A 74 1.36 3.02 4.53
CA GLU A 74 1.79 4.08 5.47
C GLU A 74 2.83 5.03 4.85
N LEU A 75 3.65 4.53 3.93
CA LEU A 75 4.53 5.37 3.12
C LEU A 75 3.71 6.30 2.21
N GLY A 76 2.61 5.82 1.64
CA GLY A 76 1.65 6.63 0.90
C GLY A 76 1.15 7.81 1.73
N HIS A 77 0.72 7.58 2.96
CA HIS A 77 0.34 8.66 3.88
C HIS A 77 1.49 9.62 4.16
N ALA A 78 2.70 9.10 4.40
CA ALA A 78 3.87 9.93 4.67
C ALA A 78 4.26 10.83 3.48
N VAL A 79 4.00 10.40 2.25
CA VAL A 79 4.35 11.11 1.01
C VAL A 79 3.25 12.07 0.57
N LEU A 80 2.00 11.60 0.55
CA LEU A 80 0.88 12.35 0.00
C LEU A 80 0.24 13.29 1.03
N HIS A 81 0.22 12.89 2.30
CA HIS A 81 -0.50 13.57 3.38
C HIS A 81 0.40 14.04 4.52
N GLY A 82 1.73 14.05 4.31
CA GLY A 82 2.71 14.35 5.36
C GLY A 82 2.55 15.72 6.03
N GLU A 83 2.06 16.73 5.31
CA GLU A 83 1.76 18.06 5.86
C GLU A 83 0.57 18.04 6.82
N LEU A 84 -0.46 17.27 6.50
CA LEU A 84 -1.63 17.11 7.37
C LEU A 84 -1.27 16.43 8.68
N ALA A 85 -0.40 15.42 8.62
CA ALA A 85 0.08 14.73 9.82
C ALA A 85 1.00 15.61 10.67
N ALA A 86 1.74 16.54 10.07
CA ALA A 86 2.59 17.49 10.80
C ALA A 86 1.78 18.62 11.49
N MET A 87 0.63 19.00 10.92
CA MET A 87 -0.25 20.03 11.47
C MET A 87 -1.11 19.53 12.64
N ARG A 88 -1.45 18.25 12.65
CA ARG A 88 -2.20 17.60 13.73
C ARG A 88 -1.21 17.19 14.81
N GLY A 89 -0.90 18.09 15.74
CA GLY A 89 -0.04 17.81 16.87
C GLY A 89 -0.53 16.66 17.74
N PHE A 90 0.28 16.23 18.66
CA PHE A 90 0.27 15.06 19.55
C PHE A 90 -1.07 14.65 20.22
N GLN A 91 -2.15 15.38 20.07
CA GLN A 91 -3.36 15.19 20.90
C GLN A 91 -4.38 14.20 20.35
N GLU A 92 -4.22 13.71 19.14
CA GLU A 92 -5.16 12.74 18.58
C GLU A 92 -4.41 11.53 18.02
N ILE A 93 -3.86 10.69 18.90
CA ILE A 93 -3.58 9.27 18.62
C ILE A 93 -4.92 8.47 18.73
N GLU A 94 -6.03 9.10 18.50
CA GLU A 94 -7.22 8.41 18.09
C GLU A 94 -7.05 8.16 16.60
N LEU A 95 -6.81 6.87 16.30
CA LEU A 95 -6.95 6.19 15.01
C LEU A 95 -7.33 7.20 13.92
N PHE A 96 -6.37 7.53 13.07
CA PHE A 96 -6.59 8.42 11.94
C PHE A 96 -7.95 8.11 11.33
N ASP A 97 -8.94 8.91 11.66
CA ASP A 97 -10.15 9.01 10.87
C ASP A 97 -9.77 9.78 9.59
N MET A 98 -8.86 9.13 8.85
CA MET A 98 -8.46 9.62 7.56
C MET A 98 -9.69 9.49 6.70
N SER A 99 -10.17 10.61 6.20
CA SER A 99 -11.32 10.64 5.31
C SER A 99 -11.17 9.56 4.22
N ILE A 100 -12.25 8.93 3.83
CA ILE A 100 -12.27 7.90 2.77
C ILE A 100 -11.35 8.23 1.57
N PRO A 101 -11.26 9.49 1.08
CA PRO A 101 -10.33 9.87 0.01
C PRO A 101 -8.85 9.62 0.33
N THR A 102 -8.36 9.91 1.53
CA THR A 102 -6.93 9.76 1.86
C THR A 102 -6.53 8.29 2.00
N GLU A 103 -7.41 7.44 2.51
CA GLU A 103 -7.21 5.99 2.53
C GLU A 103 -7.17 5.42 1.11
N TYR A 104 -8.08 5.89 0.25
CA TYR A 104 -8.10 5.52 -1.17
C TYR A 104 -6.79 5.88 -1.87
N GLU A 105 -6.29 7.10 -1.67
CA GLU A 105 -5.03 7.57 -2.24
C GLU A 105 -3.82 6.78 -1.74
N ALA A 106 -3.78 6.43 -0.45
CA ALA A 106 -2.73 5.59 0.12
C ALA A 106 -2.75 4.16 -0.44
N ASN A 107 -3.94 3.59 -0.68
CA ASN A 107 -4.08 2.28 -1.32
C ASN A 107 -3.63 2.32 -2.79
N MET A 108 -3.99 3.37 -3.53
CA MET A 108 -3.52 3.58 -4.90
C MET A 108 -1.99 3.70 -4.95
N PHE A 109 -1.40 4.46 -4.01
CA PHE A 109 0.04 4.59 -3.89
C PHE A 109 0.70 3.22 -3.61
N ALA A 110 0.17 2.45 -2.66
CA ALA A 110 0.70 1.13 -2.31
C ALA A 110 0.61 0.15 -3.50
N ALA A 111 -0.51 0.14 -4.23
CA ALA A 111 -0.72 -0.71 -5.39
C ALA A 111 0.29 -0.38 -6.51
N GLU A 112 0.47 0.92 -6.82
CA GLU A 112 1.41 1.36 -7.85
C GLU A 112 2.87 1.10 -7.47
N LEU A 113 3.20 1.24 -6.19
CA LEU A 113 4.56 0.98 -5.71
C LEU A 113 4.92 -0.51 -5.75
N ILE A 114 4.01 -1.38 -5.26
CA ILE A 114 4.30 -2.81 -5.06
C ILE A 114 4.19 -3.60 -6.36
N ILE A 115 3.21 -3.27 -7.21
CA ILE A 115 2.91 -4.01 -8.43
C ILE A 115 3.43 -3.20 -9.63
N SER A 116 4.45 -3.72 -10.31
CA SER A 116 4.93 -3.08 -11.53
C SER A 116 3.95 -3.28 -12.69
N ASP A 117 3.94 -2.36 -13.63
CA ASP A 117 3.10 -2.49 -14.83
C ASP A 117 3.58 -3.68 -15.68
N GLU A 118 4.89 -3.86 -15.75
CA GLU A 118 5.55 -4.92 -16.51
C GLU A 118 5.16 -6.30 -15.99
N ASP A 119 5.36 -6.56 -14.69
CA ASP A 119 5.01 -7.85 -14.08
C ASP A 119 3.51 -8.16 -14.24
N LEU A 120 2.66 -7.15 -14.06
CA LEU A 120 1.22 -7.34 -14.22
C LEU A 120 0.86 -7.65 -15.66
N MET A 121 1.41 -6.93 -16.62
CA MET A 121 1.13 -7.17 -18.05
C MET A 121 1.63 -8.53 -18.53
N GLU A 122 2.76 -9.00 -18.03
CA GLU A 122 3.26 -10.35 -18.30
C GLU A 122 2.25 -11.39 -17.85
N LEU A 123 1.77 -11.30 -16.61
CA LEU A 123 0.79 -12.23 -16.05
C LEU A 123 -0.58 -12.17 -16.73
N LEU A 124 -1.01 -10.99 -17.18
CA LEU A 124 -2.27 -10.83 -17.92
C LEU A 124 -2.22 -11.43 -19.33
N ASN A 125 -1.04 -11.51 -19.94
CA ASN A 125 -0.85 -12.10 -21.26
C ASN A 125 -0.75 -13.63 -21.22
N GLU A 126 -0.59 -14.25 -20.06
CA GLU A 126 -0.59 -15.69 -19.93
C GLU A 126 -2.02 -16.26 -20.03
N GLN A 127 -2.15 -17.31 -20.85
CA GLN A 127 -3.44 -17.99 -21.02
C GLN A 127 -3.90 -18.65 -19.70
N ASP A 128 -5.21 -18.55 -19.43
CA ASP A 128 -5.88 -19.21 -18.31
C ASP A 128 -5.55 -18.68 -16.89
N LYS A 129 -4.89 -17.53 -16.75
CA LYS A 129 -4.70 -16.92 -15.42
C LYS A 129 -5.96 -16.17 -14.97
N SER A 130 -6.51 -16.59 -13.84
CA SER A 130 -7.60 -15.88 -13.19
C SER A 130 -7.08 -14.70 -12.37
N PHE A 131 -7.93 -13.70 -12.10
CA PHE A 131 -7.63 -12.57 -11.22
C PHE A 131 -6.99 -13.00 -9.88
N PHE A 132 -7.57 -14.04 -9.23
CA PHE A 132 -7.06 -14.51 -7.95
C PHE A 132 -5.74 -15.28 -8.08
N SER A 133 -5.48 -15.93 -9.21
CA SER A 133 -4.18 -16.57 -9.45
C SER A 133 -3.08 -15.53 -9.65
N ILE A 134 -3.37 -14.43 -10.34
CA ILE A 134 -2.45 -13.30 -10.51
C ILE A 134 -2.14 -12.66 -9.15
N ALA A 135 -3.16 -12.39 -8.32
CA ALA A 135 -2.96 -11.84 -6.99
C ALA A 135 -2.04 -12.73 -6.12
N LYS A 136 -2.25 -14.06 -6.19
CA LYS A 136 -1.43 -15.04 -5.48
C LYS A 136 0.01 -15.02 -5.96
N GLU A 137 0.24 -14.98 -7.26
CA GLU A 137 1.59 -14.98 -7.86
C GLU A 137 2.36 -13.72 -7.52
N LEU A 138 1.70 -12.56 -7.60
CA LEU A 138 2.26 -11.27 -7.16
C LEU A 138 2.43 -11.19 -5.64
N SER A 139 1.93 -12.18 -4.89
CA SER A 139 1.95 -12.18 -3.42
C SER A 139 1.27 -10.94 -2.83
N VAL A 140 0.16 -10.52 -3.40
CA VAL A 140 -0.67 -9.40 -2.95
C VAL A 140 -2.11 -9.83 -2.71
N PRO A 141 -2.86 -9.17 -1.81
CA PRO A 141 -4.28 -9.43 -1.67
C PRO A 141 -5.06 -8.96 -2.90
N ALA A 142 -6.22 -9.58 -3.12
CA ALA A 142 -7.12 -9.28 -4.23
C ALA A 142 -7.50 -7.79 -4.29
N GLU A 143 -7.68 -7.18 -3.12
CA GLU A 143 -7.99 -5.76 -2.96
C GLU A 143 -6.90 -4.86 -3.55
N LEU A 144 -5.63 -5.17 -3.29
CA LEU A 144 -4.51 -4.38 -3.82
C LEU A 144 -4.39 -4.54 -5.34
N LEU A 145 -4.64 -5.74 -5.87
CA LEU A 145 -4.68 -5.97 -7.31
C LEU A 145 -5.82 -5.19 -7.98
N ASP A 146 -7.00 -5.12 -7.34
CA ASP A 146 -8.11 -4.29 -7.85
C ASP A 146 -7.74 -2.80 -7.92
N PHE A 147 -7.06 -2.26 -6.90
CA PHE A 147 -6.53 -0.89 -6.97
C PHE A 147 -5.54 -0.73 -8.13
N LYS A 148 -4.68 -1.72 -8.38
CA LYS A 148 -3.76 -1.69 -9.52
C LYS A 148 -4.51 -1.72 -10.86
N PHE A 149 -5.56 -2.51 -11.00
CA PHE A 149 -6.41 -2.52 -12.20
C PHE A 149 -7.05 -1.16 -12.45
N ARG A 150 -7.54 -0.48 -11.41
CA ARG A 150 -8.06 0.89 -11.52
C ARG A 150 -6.99 1.87 -12.04
N ILE A 151 -5.74 1.73 -11.57
CA ILE A 151 -4.62 2.55 -12.06
C ILE A 151 -4.38 2.28 -13.54
N MET A 152 -4.31 1.01 -13.95
CA MET A 152 -4.08 0.63 -15.34
C MET A 152 -5.22 1.10 -16.25
N ASN A 153 -6.47 1.03 -15.79
CA ASN A 153 -7.61 1.55 -16.53
C ASN A 153 -7.54 3.09 -16.69
N ASN A 154 -7.07 3.80 -15.68
CA ASN A 154 -6.83 5.24 -15.77
C ASN A 154 -5.68 5.59 -16.74
N LYS A 155 -4.76 4.66 -16.99
CA LYS A 155 -3.71 4.76 -18.02
C LYS A 155 -4.21 4.38 -19.42
N GLY A 156 -5.49 4.01 -19.57
CA GLY A 156 -6.13 3.73 -20.86
C GLY A 156 -6.24 2.24 -21.21
N LEU A 157 -5.91 1.33 -20.30
CA LEU A 157 -6.21 -0.09 -20.49
C LEU A 157 -7.67 -0.38 -20.10
N CYS A 158 -8.26 -1.42 -20.69
CA CYS A 158 -9.60 -1.89 -20.36
C CYS A 158 -9.48 -3.26 -19.68
N ILE A 159 -9.22 -3.26 -18.38
CA ILE A 159 -9.08 -4.49 -17.59
C ILE A 159 -10.29 -4.59 -16.65
N GLU A 160 -11.03 -5.68 -16.76
CA GLU A 160 -12.16 -5.94 -15.88
C GLU A 160 -11.68 -6.60 -14.58
N SER A 161 -12.13 -6.05 -13.44
CA SER A 161 -11.91 -6.66 -12.13
C SER A 161 -13.20 -7.37 -11.69
N PRO A 162 -13.14 -8.66 -11.34
CA PRO A 162 -14.28 -9.37 -10.77
C PRO A 162 -14.58 -8.96 -9.32
N TYR A 163 -13.79 -8.06 -8.77
CA TYR A 163 -13.80 -7.65 -7.39
C TYR A 163 -13.78 -6.12 -7.27
N THR A 164 -14.47 -5.57 -6.28
CA THR A 164 -14.42 -4.14 -5.98
C THR A 164 -13.91 -3.92 -4.57
N ALA A 165 -12.66 -3.51 -4.44
CA ALA A 165 -12.03 -3.22 -3.16
C ALA A 165 -12.59 -1.94 -2.53
N GLN A 166 -12.77 -1.96 -1.21
CA GLN A 166 -13.14 -0.79 -0.42
C GLN A 166 -11.88 -0.08 0.09
N ALA A 167 -11.97 1.24 0.30
CA ALA A 167 -10.83 2.05 0.73
C ALA A 167 -10.28 1.62 2.11
N ASP A 168 -11.13 1.07 2.97
CA ASP A 168 -10.79 0.63 4.33
C ASP A 168 -10.39 -0.84 4.45
N PHE A 169 -10.08 -1.52 3.33
CA PHE A 169 -9.83 -2.96 3.34
C PHE A 169 -8.67 -3.38 4.28
N LEU A 170 -7.66 -2.53 4.46
CA LEU A 170 -6.54 -2.79 5.36
C LEU A 170 -6.94 -2.79 6.85
N LYS A 171 -8.07 -2.17 7.20
CA LYS A 171 -8.62 -2.18 8.56
C LYS A 171 -9.34 -3.50 8.87
N LYS A 172 -9.76 -4.25 7.84
CA LYS A 172 -10.44 -5.54 7.96
C LYS A 172 -9.42 -6.68 8.05
N ASP A 173 -9.87 -7.84 8.50
CA ASP A 173 -9.03 -9.04 8.46
C ASP A 173 -8.78 -9.41 6.99
N ILE A 174 -7.54 -9.28 6.57
CA ILE A 174 -7.10 -9.71 5.26
C ILE A 174 -7.12 -11.23 5.30
N PRO A 175 -7.93 -11.90 4.46
CA PRO A 175 -7.94 -13.35 4.42
C PRO A 175 -6.53 -13.84 4.17
N CYS A 176 -6.00 -14.67 5.08
CA CYS A 176 -4.69 -15.28 4.93
C CYS A 176 -4.72 -16.33 3.82
N CYS A 177 -4.92 -15.92 2.56
CA CYS A 177 -4.69 -16.79 1.41
C CYS A 177 -3.21 -17.20 1.27
N PHE A 178 -2.37 -16.69 2.16
CA PHE A 178 -0.93 -16.94 2.19
C PHE A 178 -0.47 -17.96 3.23
N ASN A 179 -1.38 -18.68 3.89
CA ASN A 179 -0.99 -19.86 4.63
C ASN A 179 -0.71 -21.00 3.66
N CYS A 180 0.40 -20.91 2.94
CA CYS A 180 1.11 -22.10 2.53
C CYS A 180 1.65 -22.73 3.81
N THR A 181 1.01 -23.78 4.26
CA THR A 181 1.56 -24.84 5.07
C THR A 181 3.02 -25.11 4.65
N MET A 182 3.97 -24.65 5.46
CA MET A 182 5.24 -25.33 5.55
C MET A 182 4.99 -26.60 6.38
N GLN A 183 4.95 -27.73 5.74
CA GLN A 183 5.44 -28.99 6.25
C GLN A 183 6.90 -29.10 5.89
#